data_edc48a486d992acae09510a84db33a3b
#
_entry.id   edc48a486d992acae09510a84db33a3b
#
_cell.length_a   1.000
_cell.length_b   1.000
_cell.length_c   1.000
_cell.angle_alpha   90.00
_cell.angle_beta   90.00
_cell.angle_gamma   90.00
#
_symmetry.space_group_name_H-M   'P 1'
#
loop_
_entity.id
_entity.type
_entity.pdbx_description
1 polymer ?
#
loop_
_entity_poly.entity_id
_entity_poly.type
_entity_poly.pdbx_seq_one_letter_code
_entity_poly.pdbx_strand_id
1 'polypeptide(L)'
;MKICIVGSGGREHALAHALGRHADVVVTPGNPGIPGSVATPATEIDADLFVVGPEAPLVNGLADQLRAQGKRVFGPGADGAQLEGSKAWMKQILNKAGVPTARYGSFTDQASALAFL
;
A
#
# COMPACT_ATOMS: atom_id res chain seq x y z
N MET A 1 15.34 -7.46 -15.94
CA MET A 1 14.47 -7.62 -14.75
C MET A 1 13.14 -6.94 -15.06
N LYS A 2 12.04 -7.64 -14.82
CA LYS A 2 10.69 -7.10 -14.99
C LYS A 2 10.09 -6.74 -13.63
N ILE A 3 9.59 -5.51 -13.49
CA ILE A 3 8.99 -5.00 -12.26
C ILE A 3 7.50 -4.72 -12.49
N CYS A 4 6.65 -5.24 -11.61
CA CYS A 4 5.25 -4.92 -11.58
C CYS A 4 4.99 -3.89 -10.47
N ILE A 5 4.48 -2.72 -10.83
CA ILE A 5 4.04 -1.69 -9.88
C ILE A 5 2.53 -1.80 -9.71
N VAL A 6 2.07 -1.92 -8.48
CA VAL A 6 0.64 -2.00 -8.16
C VAL A 6 0.15 -0.65 -7.66
N GLY A 7 -0.88 -0.13 -8.33
CA GLY A 7 -1.54 1.14 -8.02
C GLY A 7 -1.82 1.97 -9.27
N SER A 8 -2.36 3.17 -9.10
CA SER A 8 -2.86 3.99 -10.21
C SER A 8 -2.64 5.49 -10.03
N GLY A 9 -1.90 5.91 -9.01
CA GLY A 9 -1.71 7.31 -8.66
C GLY A 9 -0.40 7.92 -9.18
N GLY A 10 -0.16 9.17 -8.80
CA GLY A 10 1.06 9.90 -9.16
C GLY A 10 2.34 9.29 -8.57
N ARG A 11 2.24 8.63 -7.40
CA ARG A 11 3.35 7.89 -6.80
C ARG A 11 3.76 6.72 -7.69
N GLU A 12 2.81 5.93 -8.16
CA GLU A 12 3.08 4.80 -9.05
C GLU A 12 3.60 5.25 -10.41
N HIS A 13 3.12 6.39 -10.92
CA HIS A 13 3.67 7.01 -12.13
C HIS A 13 5.15 7.41 -11.94
N ALA A 14 5.47 8.06 -10.82
CA ALA A 14 6.85 8.43 -10.51
C ALA A 14 7.77 7.21 -10.34
N LEU A 15 7.29 6.16 -9.70
CA LEU A 15 8.00 4.88 -9.58
C LEU A 15 8.24 4.25 -10.94
N ALA A 16 7.21 4.21 -11.80
CA ALA A 16 7.32 3.66 -13.16
C ALA A 16 8.36 4.44 -13.99
N HIS A 17 8.35 5.76 -13.91
CA HIS A 17 9.34 6.60 -14.59
C HIS A 17 10.76 6.35 -14.08
N ALA A 18 10.95 6.28 -12.76
CA ALA A 18 12.28 6.10 -12.17
C ALA A 18 12.84 4.70 -12.44
N LEU A 19 12.05 3.64 -12.22
CA LEU A 19 12.49 2.26 -12.39
C LEU A 19 12.60 1.85 -13.86
N GLY A 20 11.78 2.44 -14.73
CA GLY A 20 11.80 2.19 -16.18
C GLY A 20 13.10 2.59 -16.87
N ARG A 21 13.98 3.33 -16.20
CA ARG A 21 15.34 3.64 -16.71
C ARG A 21 16.26 2.42 -16.69
N HIS A 22 15.94 1.42 -15.88
CA HIS A 22 16.84 0.28 -15.59
C HIS A 22 16.17 -1.09 -15.67
N ALA A 23 14.84 -1.13 -15.85
CA ALA A 23 14.06 -2.36 -15.86
C ALA A 23 12.84 -2.23 -16.78
N ASP A 24 12.30 -3.37 -17.21
CA ASP A 24 10.98 -3.41 -17.84
C ASP A 24 9.91 -3.21 -16.78
N VAL A 25 9.04 -2.24 -16.95
CA VAL A 25 8.02 -1.90 -15.96
C VAL A 25 6.62 -2.12 -16.53
N VAL A 26 5.79 -2.80 -15.76
CA VAL A 26 4.34 -2.89 -15.97
C VAL A 26 3.63 -2.32 -14.75
N VAL A 27 2.53 -1.59 -14.97
CA VAL A 27 1.75 -0.96 -13.87
C VAL A 27 0.32 -1.52 -13.88
N THR A 28 -0.18 -1.94 -12.72
CA THR A 28 -1.55 -2.50 -12.63
C THR A 28 -2.31 -1.94 -11.41
N PRO A 29 -3.57 -1.52 -11.56
CA PRO A 29 -4.26 -1.33 -12.83
C PRO A 29 -3.72 -0.14 -13.62
N GLY A 30 -2.92 0.73 -13.00
CA GLY A 30 -2.45 1.95 -13.61
C GLY A 30 -3.59 2.92 -13.98
N ASN A 31 -3.31 3.80 -14.94
CA ASN A 31 -4.30 4.68 -15.55
C ASN A 31 -3.78 5.10 -16.95
N PRO A 32 -4.62 5.72 -17.80
CA PRO A 32 -4.22 6.09 -19.17
C PRO A 32 -3.01 7.03 -19.29
N GLY A 33 -2.67 7.76 -18.22
CA GLY A 33 -1.50 8.66 -18.19
C GLY A 33 -0.21 7.98 -17.76
N ILE A 34 -0.25 6.70 -17.33
CA ILE A 34 0.95 5.96 -16.90
C ILE A 34 1.33 4.96 -17.98
N PRO A 35 2.49 5.13 -18.65
CA PRO A 35 2.99 4.16 -19.63
C PRO A 35 3.16 2.76 -19.00
N GLY A 36 2.80 1.71 -19.74
CA GLY A 36 2.87 0.33 -19.26
C GLY A 36 1.71 -0.11 -18.38
N SER A 37 0.63 0.68 -18.31
CA SER A 37 -0.59 0.30 -17.58
C SER A 37 -1.33 -0.86 -18.24
N VAL A 38 -1.73 -1.85 -17.43
CA VAL A 38 -2.49 -3.03 -17.86
C VAL A 38 -3.61 -3.32 -16.86
N ALA A 39 -4.73 -3.86 -17.35
CA ALA A 39 -5.86 -4.23 -16.48
C ALA A 39 -5.71 -5.61 -15.81
N THR A 40 -4.67 -6.38 -16.17
CA THR A 40 -4.41 -7.71 -15.62
C THR A 40 -4.16 -7.63 -14.11
N PRO A 41 -4.81 -8.45 -13.27
CA PRO A 41 -4.55 -8.51 -11.83
C PRO A 41 -3.08 -8.81 -11.53
N ALA A 42 -2.53 -8.18 -10.48
CA ALA A 42 -1.12 -8.36 -10.08
C ALA A 42 -0.75 -9.84 -9.84
N THR A 43 -1.68 -10.63 -9.32
CA THR A 43 -1.48 -12.07 -9.05
C THR A 43 -1.29 -12.91 -10.31
N GLU A 44 -1.72 -12.42 -11.47
CA GLU A 44 -1.62 -13.08 -12.78
C GLU A 44 -0.44 -12.56 -13.62
N ILE A 45 0.23 -11.49 -13.16
CA ILE A 45 1.38 -10.93 -13.87
C ILE A 45 2.63 -11.73 -13.52
N ASP A 46 3.40 -12.09 -14.56
CA ASP A 46 4.73 -12.63 -14.40
C ASP A 46 5.74 -11.47 -14.33
N ALA A 47 6.39 -11.31 -13.15
CA ALA A 47 7.40 -10.30 -12.89
C ALA A 47 8.37 -10.77 -11.80
N ASP A 48 9.61 -10.27 -11.86
CA ASP A 48 10.69 -10.60 -10.92
C ASP A 48 10.51 -9.93 -9.55
N LEU A 49 9.88 -8.74 -9.53
CA LEU A 49 9.64 -7.93 -8.35
C LEU A 49 8.28 -7.22 -8.45
N PHE A 50 7.55 -7.23 -7.36
CA PHE A 50 6.32 -6.47 -7.20
C PHE A 50 6.55 -5.31 -6.23
N VAL A 51 6.12 -4.10 -6.61
CA VAL A 51 6.16 -2.90 -5.78
C VAL A 51 4.74 -2.42 -5.57
N VAL A 52 4.23 -2.54 -4.34
CA VAL A 52 2.85 -2.15 -4.02
C VAL A 52 2.87 -0.74 -3.46
N GLY A 53 2.29 0.20 -4.21
CA GLY A 53 2.28 1.62 -3.86
C GLY A 53 1.23 1.99 -2.79
N PRO A 54 -0.07 1.72 -2.98
CA PRO A 54 -1.11 2.14 -2.06
C PRO A 54 -1.28 1.17 -0.88
N GLU A 55 -1.78 1.68 0.24
CA GLU A 55 -2.04 0.91 1.46
C GLU A 55 -3.20 -0.08 1.33
N ALA A 56 -4.24 0.27 0.58
CA ALA A 56 -5.45 -0.55 0.51
C ALA A 56 -5.21 -1.98 -0.01
N PRO A 57 -4.48 -2.21 -1.11
CA PRO A 57 -4.11 -3.57 -1.52
C PRO A 57 -3.27 -4.32 -0.49
N LEU A 58 -2.40 -3.61 0.25
CA LEU A 58 -1.56 -4.21 1.29
C LEU A 58 -2.40 -4.67 2.48
N VAL A 59 -3.30 -3.82 2.96
CA VAL A 59 -4.27 -4.17 4.03
C VAL A 59 -5.13 -5.36 3.63
N ASN A 60 -5.50 -5.46 2.35
CA ASN A 60 -6.27 -6.57 1.79
C ASN A 60 -5.41 -7.83 1.52
N GLY A 61 -4.13 -7.85 1.92
CA GLY A 61 -3.28 -9.03 1.88
C GLY A 61 -2.63 -9.34 0.54
N LEU A 62 -2.61 -8.41 -0.42
CA LEU A 62 -2.01 -8.67 -1.74
C LEU A 62 -0.53 -9.07 -1.63
N ALA A 63 0.25 -8.42 -0.76
CA ALA A 63 1.66 -8.76 -0.59
C ALA A 63 1.85 -10.20 -0.06
N ASP A 64 0.98 -10.63 0.85
CA ASP A 64 1.00 -11.97 1.41
C ASP A 64 0.62 -13.01 0.36
N GLN A 65 -0.41 -12.74 -0.46
CA GLN A 65 -0.81 -13.59 -1.58
C GLN A 65 0.32 -13.78 -2.61
N LEU A 66 0.98 -12.68 -2.99
CA LEU A 66 2.08 -12.73 -3.94
C LEU A 66 3.29 -13.51 -3.38
N ARG A 67 3.61 -13.32 -2.09
CA ARG A 67 4.68 -14.09 -1.42
C ARG A 67 4.35 -15.56 -1.32
N ALA A 68 3.10 -15.92 -1.05
CA ALA A 68 2.64 -17.31 -1.04
C ALA A 68 2.79 -17.99 -2.41
N GLN A 69 2.78 -17.21 -3.50
CA GLN A 69 3.09 -17.66 -4.85
C GLN A 69 4.62 -17.69 -5.17
N GLY A 70 5.48 -17.45 -4.17
CA GLY A 70 6.93 -17.39 -4.35
C GLY A 70 7.45 -16.10 -4.99
N LYS A 71 6.61 -15.08 -5.14
CA LYS A 71 6.98 -13.80 -5.77
C LYS A 71 7.69 -12.87 -4.78
N ARG A 72 8.66 -12.09 -5.26
CA ARG A 72 9.32 -11.05 -4.45
C ARG A 72 8.43 -9.80 -4.41
N VAL A 73 8.20 -9.27 -3.20
CA VAL A 73 7.32 -8.12 -3.00
C VAL A 73 7.98 -7.08 -2.11
N PHE A 74 8.02 -5.85 -2.59
CA PHE A 74 8.29 -4.66 -1.79
C PHE A 74 6.96 -4.08 -1.30
N GLY A 75 6.74 -4.15 0.01
CA GLY A 75 5.53 -3.74 0.71
C GLY A 75 5.35 -4.60 1.97
N PRO A 76 4.75 -4.07 3.04
CA PRO A 76 4.43 -4.85 4.25
C PRO A 76 3.39 -5.93 3.98
N GLY A 77 3.27 -6.91 4.86
CA GLY A 77 2.10 -7.79 4.95
C GLY A 77 0.87 -7.05 5.46
N ALA A 78 -0.28 -7.71 5.43
CA ALA A 78 -1.55 -7.10 5.83
C ALA A 78 -1.53 -6.61 7.28
N ASP A 79 -0.85 -7.31 8.18
CA ASP A 79 -0.66 -6.94 9.58
C ASP A 79 0.10 -5.62 9.75
N GLY A 80 1.25 -5.47 9.09
CA GLY A 80 2.03 -4.24 9.12
C GLY A 80 1.34 -3.07 8.41
N ALA A 81 0.62 -3.34 7.33
CA ALA A 81 -0.11 -2.35 6.56
C ALA A 81 -1.23 -1.67 7.36
N GLN A 82 -1.74 -2.31 8.43
CA GLN A 82 -2.73 -1.73 9.33
C GLN A 82 -2.25 -0.43 10.01
N LEU A 83 -0.94 -0.22 10.15
CA LEU A 83 -0.41 1.05 10.67
C LEU A 83 -0.83 2.27 9.83
N GLU A 84 -1.01 2.09 8.53
CA GLU A 84 -1.53 3.13 7.63
C GLU A 84 -3.03 2.99 7.40
N GLY A 85 -3.51 1.74 7.30
CA GLY A 85 -4.92 1.44 6.99
C GLY A 85 -5.90 1.74 8.13
N SER A 86 -5.45 1.78 9.40
CA SER A 86 -6.29 2.07 10.54
C SER A 86 -5.66 3.08 11.48
N LYS A 87 -6.13 4.32 11.41
CA LYS A 87 -5.63 5.41 12.27
C LYS A 87 -5.86 5.12 13.76
N ALA A 88 -6.98 4.52 14.11
CA ALA A 88 -7.29 4.13 15.49
C ALA A 88 -6.30 3.08 16.01
N TRP A 89 -6.04 2.02 15.22
CA TRP A 89 -5.10 0.97 15.56
C TRP A 89 -3.66 1.50 15.65
N MET A 90 -3.23 2.31 14.67
CA MET A 90 -1.93 2.98 14.70
C MET A 90 -1.75 3.77 16.01
N LYS A 91 -2.74 4.57 16.42
CA LYS A 91 -2.69 5.34 17.66
C LYS A 91 -2.55 4.47 18.90
N GLN A 92 -3.22 3.32 18.94
CA GLN A 92 -3.08 2.36 20.04
C GLN A 92 -1.64 1.80 20.10
N ILE A 93 -1.04 1.45 18.96
CA ILE A 93 0.34 0.96 18.89
C ILE A 93 1.31 2.03 19.35
N LEU A 94 1.19 3.27 18.85
CA LEU A 94 2.05 4.38 19.25
C LEU A 94 1.99 4.64 20.76
N ASN A 95 0.77 4.60 21.33
CA ASN A 95 0.59 4.78 22.79
C ASN A 95 1.26 3.67 23.59
N LYS A 96 1.09 2.40 23.19
CA LYS A 96 1.75 1.26 23.83
C LYS A 96 3.26 1.32 23.74
N ALA A 97 3.79 1.83 22.64
CA ALA A 97 5.24 1.98 22.39
C ALA A 97 5.83 3.24 23.00
N GLY A 98 5.03 4.10 23.64
CA GLY A 98 5.51 5.38 24.21
C GLY A 98 5.98 6.39 23.16
N VAL A 99 5.54 6.26 21.91
CA VAL A 99 5.92 7.16 20.82
C VAL A 99 5.07 8.43 20.89
N PRO A 100 5.70 9.64 20.94
CA PRO A 100 4.98 10.90 20.93
C PRO A 100 4.09 11.06 19.71
N THR A 101 2.83 11.45 19.94
CA THR A 101 1.85 11.69 18.88
C THR A 101 0.86 12.75 19.32
N ALA A 102 0.16 13.39 18.38
CA ALA A 102 -0.88 14.35 18.69
C ALA A 102 -1.98 13.72 19.57
N ARG A 103 -2.55 14.54 20.48
CA ARG A 103 -3.72 14.14 21.27
C ARG A 103 -4.81 13.58 20.35
N TYR A 104 -5.43 12.51 20.75
CA TYR A 104 -6.47 11.85 19.95
C TYR A 104 -7.55 11.22 20.84
N GLY A 105 -8.70 10.97 20.24
CA GLY A 105 -9.77 10.14 20.78
C GLY A 105 -10.35 9.27 19.67
N SER A 106 -10.93 8.13 20.05
CA SER A 106 -11.66 7.24 19.13
C SER A 106 -13.07 7.08 19.68
N PHE A 107 -14.07 7.47 18.91
CA PHE A 107 -15.47 7.53 19.33
C PHE A 107 -16.35 6.82 18.31
N THR A 108 -17.42 6.21 18.79
CA THR A 108 -18.45 5.56 17.97
C THR A 108 -19.76 6.36 17.92
N ASP A 109 -19.84 7.48 18.66
CA ASP A 109 -20.97 8.38 18.68
C ASP A 109 -20.54 9.86 18.65
N GLN A 110 -21.42 10.71 18.11
CA GLN A 110 -21.16 12.13 17.92
C GLN A 110 -21.05 12.90 19.25
N ALA A 111 -21.86 12.55 20.25
CA ALA A 111 -21.89 13.28 21.53
C ALA A 111 -20.56 13.17 22.27
N SER A 112 -20.01 11.94 22.35
CA SER A 112 -18.69 11.70 22.93
C SER A 112 -17.57 12.40 22.15
N ALA A 113 -17.67 12.43 20.83
CA ALA A 113 -16.69 13.09 19.99
C ALA A 113 -16.68 14.61 20.21
N LEU A 114 -17.87 15.24 20.32
CA LEU A 114 -18.01 16.67 20.60
C LEU A 114 -17.54 17.03 22.02
N ALA A 115 -17.78 16.17 23.00
CA ALA A 115 -17.32 16.38 24.37
C ALA A 115 -15.78 16.31 24.51
N PHE A 116 -15.08 15.72 23.56
CA PHE A 116 -13.63 15.62 23.55
C PHE A 116 -12.94 16.88 22.98
N LEU A 117 -13.64 17.66 22.15
CA LEU A 117 -13.11 18.88 21.53
C LEU A 117 -12.97 20.01 22.54
#